data_0a71e899d98100d380cfa3ae550e6535
#
_entry.id   0a71e899d98100d380cfa3ae550e6535
#
_cell.length_a   1.000
_cell.length_b   1.000
_cell.length_c   1.000
_cell.angle_alpha   90.00
_cell.angle_beta   90.00
_cell.angle_gamma   90.00
#
_symmetry.space_group_name_H-M   'P 1'
#
loop_
_entity.id
_entity.type
_entity.pdbx_description
1 polymer ?
#
loop_
_entity_poly.entity_id
_entity_poly.type
_entity_poly.pdbx_seq_one_letter_code
_entity_poly.pdbx_strand_id
1 'polypeptide(L)'
;MLTKEQKYFNTSVKWMREATSWDPKGLTRINDFGDSMIMESLALAVDVFWDQLNPKDRSDILNQIQVRANGFYEHWLNYLENRNSSMHVWQHILHRLFLTSVALMDEVPDALNWLEYIYELWLAQHPKMAEEDGAWFNGTGNVGTRPATIRMASNWWAKIS
;
A
#
# COMPACT_ATOMS: atom_id res chain seq x y z
N MET A 1 -6.94 7.89 -17.09
CA MET A 1 -8.32 8.31 -16.76
C MET A 1 -9.26 7.71 -17.79
N LEU A 2 -10.27 6.95 -17.35
CA LEU A 2 -11.20 6.28 -18.28
C LEU A 2 -12.21 7.23 -18.91
N THR A 3 -12.55 8.33 -18.23
CA THR A 3 -13.42 9.39 -18.76
C THR A 3 -12.85 10.76 -18.42
N LYS A 4 -13.15 11.77 -19.27
CA LYS A 4 -12.75 13.18 -19.01
C LYS A 4 -13.89 13.98 -18.36
N GLU A 5 -14.92 13.31 -17.84
CA GLU A 5 -16.08 13.99 -17.28
C GLU A 5 -15.79 14.56 -15.89
N GLN A 6 -15.91 15.88 -15.75
CA GLN A 6 -15.64 16.62 -14.50
C GLN A 6 -16.45 16.10 -13.30
N LYS A 7 -17.62 15.53 -13.52
CA LYS A 7 -18.45 14.99 -12.43
C LYS A 7 -17.75 13.87 -11.67
N TYR A 8 -16.98 13.00 -12.34
CA TYR A 8 -16.25 11.91 -11.70
C TYR A 8 -15.07 12.43 -10.91
N PHE A 9 -14.33 13.40 -11.45
CA PHE A 9 -13.28 14.09 -10.71
C PHE A 9 -13.82 14.73 -9.42
N ASN A 10 -14.89 15.53 -9.54
CA ASN A 10 -15.49 16.20 -8.38
C ASN A 10 -15.97 15.21 -7.32
N THR A 11 -16.53 14.07 -7.75
CA THR A 11 -16.94 13.00 -6.82
C THR A 11 -15.72 12.36 -6.14
N SER A 12 -14.66 12.08 -6.89
CA SER A 12 -13.41 11.53 -6.34
C SER A 12 -12.80 12.47 -5.30
N VAL A 13 -12.70 13.76 -5.61
CA VAL A 13 -12.18 14.77 -4.66
C VAL A 13 -13.02 14.84 -3.40
N LYS A 14 -14.34 14.74 -3.50
CA LYS A 14 -15.21 14.69 -2.33
C LYS A 14 -14.90 13.48 -1.44
N TRP A 15 -14.74 12.29 -2.02
CA TRP A 15 -14.40 11.08 -1.28
C TRP A 15 -12.99 11.15 -0.68
N MET A 16 -12.03 11.69 -1.42
CA MET A 16 -10.66 11.89 -0.91
C MET A 16 -10.64 12.80 0.31
N ARG A 17 -11.35 13.94 0.27
CA ARG A 17 -11.47 14.87 1.41
C ARG A 17 -12.14 14.21 2.61
N GLU A 18 -13.20 13.45 2.39
CA GLU A 18 -13.89 12.71 3.45
C GLU A 18 -12.94 11.71 4.11
N ALA A 19 -12.27 10.86 3.34
CA ALA A 19 -11.31 9.88 3.86
C ALA A 19 -10.11 10.55 4.56
N THR A 20 -9.67 11.72 4.08
CA THR A 20 -8.60 12.51 4.68
C THR A 20 -9.01 13.10 6.05
N SER A 21 -10.30 13.34 6.26
CA SER A 21 -10.81 13.85 7.53
C SER A 21 -10.86 12.79 8.66
N TRP A 22 -10.75 11.52 8.32
CA TRP A 22 -10.83 10.43 9.30
C TRP A 22 -9.54 10.33 10.09
N ASP A 23 -9.68 10.20 11.41
CA ASP A 23 -8.53 10.04 12.31
C ASP A 23 -7.76 8.75 11.97
N PRO A 24 -6.48 8.83 11.59
CA PRO A 24 -5.68 7.64 11.29
C PRO A 24 -5.41 6.75 12.51
N LYS A 25 -5.65 7.25 13.73
CA LYS A 25 -5.58 6.50 14.99
C LYS A 25 -6.97 6.12 15.52
N GLY A 26 -8.02 6.46 14.79
CA GLY A 26 -9.41 6.22 15.17
C GLY A 26 -9.93 4.83 14.79
N LEU A 27 -11.23 4.77 14.48
CA LEU A 27 -11.94 3.52 14.21
C LEU A 27 -11.38 2.71 13.03
N THR A 28 -10.78 3.34 12.04
CA THR A 28 -10.18 2.64 10.91
C THR A 28 -8.96 1.84 11.30
N ARG A 29 -8.24 2.24 12.36
CA ARG A 29 -7.04 1.57 12.89
C ARG A 29 -7.34 0.22 13.55
N ILE A 30 -8.56 0.01 14.03
CA ILE A 30 -8.99 -1.27 14.62
C ILE A 30 -8.95 -2.39 13.57
N ASN A 31 -9.15 -2.04 12.30
CA ASN A 31 -9.10 -2.96 11.17
C ASN A 31 -7.99 -2.54 10.21
N ASP A 32 -6.83 -3.19 10.33
CA ASP A 32 -5.67 -2.92 9.48
C ASP A 32 -5.97 -3.05 7.97
N PHE A 33 -6.93 -3.88 7.59
CA PHE A 33 -7.41 -3.95 6.21
C PHE A 33 -8.06 -2.65 5.77
N GLY A 34 -8.96 -2.11 6.57
CA GLY A 34 -9.64 -0.85 6.28
C GLY A 34 -8.66 0.30 6.16
N ASP A 35 -7.76 0.42 7.13
CA ASP A 35 -6.76 1.47 7.16
C ASP A 35 -5.79 1.42 5.98
N SER A 36 -5.30 0.23 5.65
CA SER A 36 -4.42 0.03 4.48
C SER A 36 -5.13 0.26 3.15
N MET A 37 -6.44 -0.06 3.04
CA MET A 37 -7.23 0.25 1.85
C MET A 37 -7.41 1.75 1.65
N ILE A 38 -7.64 2.50 2.73
CA ILE A 38 -7.73 3.97 2.67
C ILE A 38 -6.40 4.56 2.19
N MET A 39 -5.29 4.12 2.77
CA MET A 39 -3.94 4.55 2.39
C MET A 39 -3.67 4.33 0.90
N GLU A 40 -3.84 3.10 0.41
CA GLU A 40 -3.63 2.75 -1.00
C GLU A 40 -4.56 3.53 -1.94
N SER A 41 -5.85 3.62 -1.60
CA SER A 41 -6.84 4.30 -2.44
C SER A 41 -6.54 5.79 -2.56
N LEU A 42 -6.11 6.44 -1.47
CA LEU A 42 -5.70 7.83 -1.48
C LEU A 42 -4.43 8.03 -2.31
N ALA A 43 -3.43 7.14 -2.18
CA ALA A 43 -2.19 7.21 -2.93
C ALA A 43 -2.43 7.11 -4.44
N LEU A 44 -3.19 6.11 -4.88
CA LEU A 44 -3.53 5.94 -6.29
C LEU A 44 -4.38 7.09 -6.84
N ALA A 45 -5.28 7.65 -6.02
CA ALA A 45 -6.09 8.79 -6.43
C ALA A 45 -5.27 10.08 -6.56
N VAL A 46 -4.32 10.31 -5.65
CA VAL A 46 -3.40 11.46 -5.75
C VAL A 46 -2.52 11.35 -6.99
N ASP A 47 -1.94 10.19 -7.24
CA ASP A 47 -1.12 9.95 -8.44
C ASP A 47 -1.91 10.23 -9.72
N VAL A 48 -3.11 9.68 -9.85
CA VAL A 48 -3.97 9.87 -11.03
C VAL A 48 -4.43 11.32 -11.22
N PHE A 49 -4.69 12.04 -10.13
CA PHE A 49 -5.25 13.40 -10.18
C PHE A 49 -4.26 14.50 -9.81
N TRP A 50 -2.98 14.20 -9.78
CA TRP A 50 -1.91 15.09 -9.30
C TRP A 50 -2.04 16.52 -9.83
N ASP A 51 -2.10 16.69 -11.13
CA ASP A 51 -2.17 18.00 -11.79
C ASP A 51 -3.51 18.74 -11.60
N GLN A 52 -4.57 18.01 -11.24
CA GLN A 52 -5.92 18.56 -11.11
C GLN A 52 -6.26 18.92 -9.66
N LEU A 53 -5.54 18.35 -8.68
CA LEU A 53 -5.74 18.65 -7.26
C LEU A 53 -5.14 20.01 -6.92
N ASN A 54 -5.86 20.81 -6.15
CA ASN A 54 -5.27 22.02 -5.60
C ASN A 54 -4.19 21.69 -4.56
N PRO A 55 -3.22 22.60 -4.32
CA PRO A 55 -2.09 22.33 -3.44
C PRO A 55 -2.48 21.95 -2.00
N LYS A 56 -3.57 22.53 -1.49
CA LYS A 56 -4.04 22.23 -0.13
C LYS A 56 -4.55 20.79 -0.03
N ASP A 57 -5.46 20.38 -0.90
CA ASP A 57 -5.98 19.01 -0.90
C ASP A 57 -4.85 17.99 -1.05
N ARG A 58 -3.90 18.26 -1.96
CA ARG A 58 -2.73 17.43 -2.18
C ARG A 58 -1.91 17.25 -0.92
N SER A 59 -1.57 18.35 -0.26
CA SER A 59 -0.80 18.34 0.99
C SER A 59 -1.54 17.59 2.12
N ASP A 60 -2.83 17.85 2.29
CA ASP A 60 -3.64 17.20 3.34
C ASP A 60 -3.72 15.68 3.11
N ILE A 61 -3.91 15.25 1.86
CA ILE A 61 -3.99 13.84 1.49
C ILE A 61 -2.63 13.15 1.68
N LEU A 62 -1.53 13.76 1.20
CA LEU A 62 -0.18 13.20 1.37
C LEU A 62 0.16 13.02 2.84
N ASN A 63 -0.16 13.99 3.69
CA ASN A 63 0.04 13.88 5.14
C ASN A 63 -0.73 12.70 5.73
N GLN A 64 -1.98 12.49 5.33
CA GLN A 64 -2.78 11.35 5.80
C GLN A 64 -2.21 10.00 5.36
N ILE A 65 -1.73 9.92 4.12
CA ILE A 65 -1.08 8.71 3.61
C ILE A 65 0.19 8.43 4.40
N GLN A 66 1.03 9.45 4.60
CA GLN A 66 2.31 9.32 5.31
C GLN A 66 2.12 8.86 6.76
N VAL A 67 1.16 9.41 7.47
CA VAL A 67 0.86 8.99 8.86
C VAL A 67 0.44 7.53 8.92
N ARG A 68 -0.39 7.06 7.98
CA ARG A 68 -0.83 5.66 7.92
C ARG A 68 0.30 4.72 7.53
N ALA A 69 1.06 5.08 6.49
CA ALA A 69 2.17 4.30 6.00
C ALA A 69 3.29 4.14 7.05
N ASN A 70 3.67 5.24 7.71
CA ASN A 70 4.64 5.19 8.81
C ASN A 70 4.12 4.34 9.97
N GLY A 71 2.83 4.42 10.29
CA GLY A 71 2.25 3.57 11.32
C GLY A 71 2.34 2.07 11.00
N PHE A 72 2.20 1.66 9.74
CA PHE A 72 2.44 0.28 9.31
C PHE A 72 3.92 -0.07 9.30
N TYR A 73 4.77 0.79 8.75
CA TYR A 73 6.21 0.59 8.68
C TYR A 73 6.83 0.39 10.07
N GLU A 74 6.54 1.27 11.02
CA GLU A 74 7.03 1.18 12.40
C GLU A 74 6.53 -0.08 13.11
N HIS A 75 5.27 -0.48 12.86
CA HIS A 75 4.70 -1.67 13.46
C HIS A 75 5.37 -2.94 12.92
N TRP A 76 5.73 -2.99 11.66
CA TRP A 76 6.43 -4.12 11.08
C TRP A 76 7.84 -4.28 11.64
N LEU A 77 8.64 -3.23 11.68
CA LEU A 77 9.97 -3.25 12.25
C LEU A 77 10.00 -3.80 13.68
N ASN A 78 8.95 -3.53 14.47
CA ASN A 78 8.92 -3.89 15.88
C ASN A 78 8.19 -5.22 16.18
N TYR A 79 7.31 -5.68 15.30
CA TYR A 79 6.43 -6.81 15.68
C TYR A 79 6.10 -7.78 14.55
N LEU A 80 5.89 -7.30 13.33
CA LEU A 80 5.25 -8.08 12.27
C LEU A 80 6.21 -8.80 11.34
N GLU A 81 7.45 -8.40 11.31
CA GLU A 81 8.47 -8.93 10.42
C GLU A 81 8.53 -10.47 10.47
N ASN A 82 8.48 -11.04 11.67
CA ASN A 82 8.51 -12.49 11.88
C ASN A 82 7.17 -13.20 11.66
N ARG A 83 6.08 -12.47 11.44
CA ARG A 83 4.73 -13.02 11.25
C ARG A 83 4.18 -12.91 9.86
N ASN A 84 4.89 -12.22 8.98
CA ASN A 84 4.44 -11.98 7.63
C ASN A 84 4.19 -13.27 6.84
N SER A 85 5.01 -14.28 7.03
CA SER A 85 4.87 -15.58 6.36
C SER A 85 3.64 -16.38 6.83
N SER A 86 3.19 -16.18 8.08
CA SER A 86 2.12 -16.98 8.69
C SER A 86 0.73 -16.33 8.67
N MET A 87 0.63 -15.05 8.28
CA MET A 87 -0.62 -14.30 8.35
C MET A 87 -0.93 -13.58 7.03
N HIS A 88 -1.94 -14.04 6.31
CA HIS A 88 -2.38 -13.44 5.02
C HIS A 88 -2.74 -11.95 5.13
N VAL A 89 -3.23 -11.49 6.28
CA VAL A 89 -3.54 -10.08 6.55
C VAL A 89 -2.32 -9.21 6.26
N TRP A 90 -1.16 -9.62 6.74
CA TRP A 90 0.09 -8.88 6.58
C TRP A 90 0.58 -8.86 5.14
N GLN A 91 0.36 -9.92 4.41
CA GLN A 91 0.70 -9.98 2.98
C GLN A 91 -0.12 -8.96 2.18
N HIS A 92 -1.41 -8.79 2.52
CA HIS A 92 -2.24 -7.76 1.91
C HIS A 92 -1.79 -6.35 2.26
N ILE A 93 -1.46 -6.09 3.52
CA ILE A 93 -1.00 -4.78 3.98
C ILE A 93 0.36 -4.46 3.34
N LEU A 94 1.27 -5.43 3.29
CA LEU A 94 2.56 -5.29 2.63
C LEU A 94 2.41 -4.90 1.15
N HIS A 95 1.50 -5.57 0.44
CA HIS A 95 1.19 -5.26 -0.95
C HIS A 95 0.66 -3.82 -1.12
N ARG A 96 -0.24 -3.40 -0.25
CA ARG A 96 -0.80 -2.04 -0.30
C ARG A 96 0.23 -0.97 0.02
N LEU A 97 1.09 -1.21 1.00
CA LEU A 97 2.19 -0.30 1.29
C LEU A 97 3.16 -0.23 0.11
N PHE A 98 3.45 -1.36 -0.54
CA PHE A 98 4.26 -1.40 -1.76
C PHE A 98 3.65 -0.52 -2.87
N LEU A 99 2.35 -0.68 -3.17
CA LEU A 99 1.69 0.14 -4.18
C LEU A 99 1.67 1.62 -3.82
N THR A 100 1.45 1.94 -2.54
CA THR A 100 1.52 3.30 -2.01
C THR A 100 2.92 3.89 -2.20
N SER A 101 3.96 3.12 -1.88
CA SER A 101 5.36 3.55 -2.03
C SER A 101 5.72 3.84 -3.48
N VAL A 102 5.32 2.96 -4.40
CA VAL A 102 5.58 3.15 -5.84
C VAL A 102 4.84 4.36 -6.39
N ALA A 103 3.59 4.58 -5.95
CA ALA A 103 2.78 5.71 -6.43
C ALA A 103 3.33 7.08 -5.94
N LEU A 104 4.07 7.10 -4.82
CA LEU A 104 4.47 8.35 -4.16
C LEU A 104 6.00 8.49 -3.95
N MET A 105 6.80 7.66 -4.63
CA MET A 105 8.25 7.64 -4.43
C MET A 105 8.96 8.96 -4.79
N ASP A 106 8.37 9.76 -5.67
CA ASP A 106 8.91 11.04 -6.08
C ASP A 106 8.40 12.21 -5.22
N GLU A 107 7.29 12.04 -4.49
CA GLU A 107 6.60 13.10 -3.76
C GLU A 107 6.77 12.99 -2.24
N VAL A 108 6.94 11.78 -1.72
CA VAL A 108 7.05 11.52 -0.27
C VAL A 108 8.43 10.93 0.03
N PRO A 109 9.30 11.64 0.75
CA PRO A 109 10.68 11.17 1.03
C PRO A 109 10.74 9.81 1.71
N ASP A 110 9.78 9.50 2.60
CA ASP A 110 9.73 8.22 3.30
C ASP A 110 9.33 7.03 2.41
N ALA A 111 8.74 7.30 1.25
CA ALA A 111 8.25 6.24 0.36
C ALA A 111 9.35 5.32 -0.16
N LEU A 112 10.54 5.84 -0.40
CA LEU A 112 11.70 5.03 -0.78
C LEU A 112 12.15 4.11 0.35
N ASN A 113 12.11 4.58 1.60
CA ASN A 113 12.46 3.75 2.77
C ASN A 113 11.45 2.61 2.95
N TRP A 114 10.15 2.89 2.77
CA TRP A 114 9.11 1.86 2.81
C TRP A 114 9.32 0.83 1.70
N LEU A 115 9.61 1.29 0.49
CA LEU A 115 9.81 0.44 -0.68
C LEU A 115 11.03 -0.48 -0.50
N GLU A 116 12.16 0.08 -0.05
CA GLU A 116 13.39 -0.67 0.21
C GLU A 116 13.16 -1.75 1.28
N TYR A 117 12.53 -1.38 2.40
CA TYR A 117 12.20 -2.33 3.47
C TYR A 117 11.29 -3.46 2.98
N ILE A 118 10.24 -3.14 2.22
CA ILE A 118 9.32 -4.15 1.66
C ILE A 118 10.06 -5.10 0.74
N TYR A 119 10.95 -4.57 -0.08
CA TYR A 119 11.74 -5.36 -1.01
C TYR A 119 12.70 -6.32 -0.28
N GLU A 120 13.45 -5.83 0.69
CA GLU A 120 14.35 -6.65 1.50
C GLU A 120 13.58 -7.74 2.27
N LEU A 121 12.47 -7.37 2.91
CA LEU A 121 11.60 -8.32 3.62
C LEU A 121 11.07 -9.39 2.68
N TRP A 122 10.66 -9.01 1.48
CA TRP A 122 10.16 -9.92 0.45
C TRP A 122 11.24 -10.92 0.00
N LEU A 123 12.44 -10.42 -0.31
CA LEU A 123 13.57 -11.28 -0.69
C LEU A 123 13.95 -12.27 0.43
N ALA A 124 13.97 -11.80 1.67
CA ALA A 124 14.34 -12.63 2.82
C ALA A 124 13.29 -13.74 3.11
N GLN A 125 12.01 -13.46 2.91
CA GLN A 125 10.93 -14.34 3.34
C GLN A 125 10.36 -15.22 2.21
N HIS A 126 10.40 -14.77 0.98
CA HIS A 126 9.79 -15.48 -0.14
C HIS A 126 10.23 -16.97 -0.26
N PRO A 127 11.51 -17.32 -0.10
CA PRO A 127 11.94 -18.70 -0.16
C PRO A 127 11.34 -19.59 0.94
N LYS A 128 10.91 -19.00 2.06
CA LYS A 128 10.33 -19.71 3.21
C LYS A 128 8.80 -19.75 3.18
N MET A 129 8.19 -19.08 2.24
CA MET A 129 6.72 -18.99 2.17
C MET A 129 6.08 -20.13 1.41
N ALA A 130 6.86 -20.98 0.75
CA ALA A 130 6.39 -22.17 0.07
C ALA A 130 7.18 -23.39 0.54
N GLU A 131 6.48 -24.48 0.82
CA GLU A 131 7.08 -25.78 1.10
C GLU A 131 7.67 -26.38 -0.20
N GLU A 132 8.51 -27.39 -0.07
CA GLU A 132 9.13 -28.09 -1.23
C GLU A 132 8.10 -28.67 -2.19
N ASP A 133 6.95 -29.08 -1.71
CA ASP A 133 5.82 -29.58 -2.50
C ASP A 133 4.96 -28.49 -3.12
N GLY A 134 5.31 -27.20 -2.90
CA GLY A 134 4.57 -26.03 -3.36
C GLY A 134 3.41 -25.61 -2.47
N ALA A 135 3.23 -26.25 -1.31
CA ALA A 135 2.22 -25.82 -0.34
C ALA A 135 2.50 -24.41 0.18
N TRP A 136 1.43 -23.67 0.44
CA TRP A 136 1.51 -22.31 0.97
C TRP A 136 1.11 -22.27 2.44
N PHE A 137 1.92 -21.64 3.28
CA PHE A 137 1.72 -21.63 4.73
C PHE A 137 0.33 -21.24 5.20
N ASN A 138 -0.31 -20.31 4.50
CA ASN A 138 -1.63 -19.81 4.84
C ASN A 138 -2.79 -20.64 4.28
N GLY A 139 -2.47 -21.81 3.70
CA GLY A 139 -3.46 -22.70 3.09
C GLY A 139 -3.90 -22.26 1.69
N THR A 140 -4.65 -23.15 1.03
CA THR A 140 -5.05 -22.99 -0.38
C THR A 140 -5.93 -21.78 -0.66
N GLY A 141 -6.73 -21.34 0.29
CA GLY A 141 -7.62 -20.17 0.14
C GLY A 141 -6.89 -18.85 -0.04
N ASN A 142 -5.64 -18.75 0.39
CA ASN A 142 -4.85 -17.53 0.34
C ASN A 142 -3.78 -17.51 -0.78
N VAL A 143 -3.68 -18.57 -1.56
CA VAL A 143 -2.73 -18.67 -2.68
C VAL A 143 -2.96 -17.59 -3.74
N GLY A 144 -4.19 -17.10 -3.88
CA GLY A 144 -4.55 -16.03 -4.84
C GLY A 144 -3.85 -14.69 -4.60
N THR A 145 -3.36 -14.42 -3.40
CA THR A 145 -2.61 -13.20 -3.07
C THR A 145 -1.17 -13.23 -3.57
N ARG A 146 -0.61 -14.42 -3.77
CA ARG A 146 0.77 -14.66 -4.19
C ARG A 146 1.11 -14.14 -5.61
N PRO A 147 0.34 -14.45 -6.66
CA PRO A 147 0.74 -14.12 -8.03
C PRO A 147 0.78 -12.63 -8.33
N ALA A 148 -0.12 -11.85 -7.70
CA ALA A 148 -0.21 -10.42 -7.93
C ALA A 148 1.04 -9.69 -7.39
N THR A 149 1.44 -9.99 -6.17
CA THR A 149 2.59 -9.35 -5.51
C THR A 149 3.91 -9.72 -6.19
N ILE A 150 4.11 -11.01 -6.54
CA ILE A 150 5.31 -11.47 -7.24
C ILE A 150 5.38 -10.88 -8.65
N ARG A 151 4.28 -10.91 -9.39
CA ARG A 151 4.23 -10.42 -10.76
C ARG A 151 4.46 -8.91 -10.83
N MET A 152 3.95 -8.15 -9.86
CA MET A 152 4.17 -6.71 -9.77
C MET A 152 5.64 -6.38 -9.46
N ALA A 153 6.23 -7.04 -8.48
CA ALA A 153 7.65 -6.84 -8.16
C ALA A 153 8.55 -7.17 -9.35
N SER A 154 8.36 -8.33 -10.00
CA SER A 154 9.17 -8.73 -11.15
C SER A 154 8.98 -7.84 -12.39
N ASN A 155 7.74 -7.40 -12.66
CA ASN A 155 7.46 -6.50 -13.79
C ASN A 155 7.99 -5.08 -13.55
N TRP A 156 8.03 -4.63 -12.31
CA TRP A 156 8.56 -3.32 -11.97
C TRP A 156 10.09 -3.30 -12.12
N TRP A 157 10.79 -4.31 -11.60
CA TRP A 157 12.24 -4.45 -11.77
C TRP A 157 12.68 -4.52 -13.22
N ALA A 158 11.92 -5.20 -14.07
CA ALA A 158 12.19 -5.25 -15.50
C ALA A 158 12.04 -3.91 -16.23
N LYS A 159 11.47 -2.88 -15.57
CA LYS A 159 11.30 -1.54 -16.14
C LYS A 159 12.35 -0.54 -15.67
N ILE A 160 13.06 -0.80 -14.58
CA ILE A 160 14.07 0.11 -14.02
C ILE A 160 15.50 -0.41 -14.15
N SER A 161 15.67 -1.66 -14.58
CA SER A 161 16.95 -2.26 -14.99
C SER A 161 17.17 -2.10 -16.48
#